data_df9ef3e5fc9274dfb6ea7002de2bc701
#
_entry.id   df9ef3e5fc9274dfb6ea7002de2bc701
#
_cell.length_a   1.000
_cell.length_b   1.000
_cell.length_c   1.000
_cell.angle_alpha   90.00
_cell.angle_beta   90.00
_cell.angle_gamma   90.00
#
_symmetry.space_group_name_H-M   'P 1'
#
loop_
_entity.id
_entity.type
_entity.pdbx_description
1 polymer ?
#
loop_
_entity_poly.entity_id
_entity_poly.type
_entity_poly.pdbx_seq_one_letter_code
_entity_poly.pdbx_strand_id
1 'polypeptide(L)' 'MVRAIADGMSNAEVAAALYMSEGTVRNHISAILAKLGLRNRTQIAVYYYRG' A
#
# COMPACT_ATOMS: atom_id res chain seq x y z
N MET A 1 -6.40 -1.85 1.52
CA MET A 1 -4.97 -1.87 1.11
C MET A 1 -4.07 -0.98 1.96
N VAL A 2 -4.46 0.26 2.22
CA VAL A 2 -3.63 1.16 3.03
C VAL A 2 -3.37 0.57 4.41
N ARG A 3 -4.37 -0.01 5.04
CA ARG A 3 -4.22 -0.66 6.34
C ARG A 3 -3.21 -1.81 6.30
N ALA A 4 -3.26 -2.64 5.24
CA ALA A 4 -2.31 -3.76 5.11
C ALA A 4 -0.88 -3.24 5.00
N ILE A 5 -0.68 -2.17 4.26
CA ILE A 5 0.63 -1.55 4.12
C ILE A 5 1.09 -0.96 5.46
N ALA A 6 0.18 -0.32 6.19
CA ALA A 6 0.48 0.25 7.50
C ALA A 6 0.85 -0.84 8.51
N ASP A 7 0.28 -2.04 8.37
CA ASP A 7 0.58 -3.19 9.21
C ASP A 7 1.93 -3.85 8.87
N GLY A 8 2.64 -3.34 7.87
CA GLY A 8 3.96 -3.84 7.50
C GLY A 8 3.96 -5.05 6.59
N MET A 9 2.83 -5.36 5.95
CA MET A 9 2.74 -6.49 5.03
C MET A 9 3.55 -6.23 3.76
N SER A 10 4.21 -7.27 3.25
CA SER A 10 4.88 -7.20 1.96
C SER A 10 3.87 -7.21 0.81
N ASN A 11 4.30 -6.86 -0.40
CA ASN A 11 3.43 -6.91 -1.57
C ASN A 11 2.88 -8.32 -1.79
N ALA A 12 3.70 -9.36 -1.58
CA ALA A 12 3.25 -10.74 -1.71
C ALA A 12 2.16 -11.07 -0.68
N GLU A 13 2.33 -10.60 0.55
CA GLU A 13 1.34 -10.82 1.60
C GLU A 13 0.04 -10.07 1.31
N VAL A 14 0.13 -8.83 0.85
CA VAL A 14 -1.04 -8.05 0.47
C VAL A 14 -1.77 -8.72 -0.69
N ALA A 15 -1.01 -9.17 -1.70
CA ALA A 15 -1.58 -9.85 -2.86
C ALA A 15 -2.35 -11.10 -2.43
N ALA A 16 -1.77 -11.91 -1.56
CA ALA A 16 -2.41 -13.13 -1.06
C ALA A 16 -3.69 -12.80 -0.28
N ALA A 17 -3.64 -11.78 0.57
CA ALA A 17 -4.78 -11.39 1.41
C ALA A 17 -5.94 -10.85 0.58
N LEU A 18 -5.66 -10.18 -0.53
CA LEU A 18 -6.66 -9.54 -1.37
C LEU A 18 -6.97 -10.31 -2.65
N TYR A 19 -6.39 -11.51 -2.79
CA TYR A 19 -6.61 -12.37 -3.96
C TYR A 19 -6.25 -11.70 -5.29
N MET A 20 -5.10 -11.03 -5.32
CA MET A 20 -4.62 -10.37 -6.54
C MET A 20 -3.13 -10.64 -6.75
N SER A 21 -2.57 -10.26 -7.91
CA SER A 21 -1.17 -10.44 -8.20
C SER A 21 -0.32 -9.35 -7.53
N GLU A 22 0.98 -9.63 -7.32
CA GLU A 22 1.89 -8.62 -6.80
C GLU A 22 1.99 -7.41 -7.71
N GLY A 23 1.95 -7.62 -9.04
CA GLY A 23 1.97 -6.53 -10.00
C GLY A 23 0.78 -5.61 -9.83
N THR A 24 -0.40 -6.17 -9.60
CA THR A 24 -1.62 -5.40 -9.34
C THR A 24 -1.48 -4.61 -8.04
N VAL A 25 -0.94 -5.24 -6.99
CA VAL A 25 -0.69 -4.55 -5.71
C VAL A 25 0.25 -3.38 -5.92
N ARG A 26 1.33 -3.58 -6.68
CA ARG A 26 2.30 -2.52 -6.97
C ARG A 26 1.64 -1.35 -7.70
N ASN A 27 0.78 -1.65 -8.67
CA ASN A 27 0.05 -0.61 -9.41
C ASN A 27 -0.88 0.17 -8.48
N HIS A 28 -1.56 -0.51 -7.58
CA HIS A 28 -2.43 0.16 -6.60
C HIS A 28 -1.63 1.06 -5.67
N ILE A 29 -0.48 0.61 -5.20
CA ILE A 29 0.39 1.40 -4.33
C ILE A 29 0.85 2.65 -5.07
N SER A 30 1.29 2.51 -6.32
CA SER A 30 1.71 3.66 -7.14
C SER A 30 0.59 4.67 -7.29
N ALA A 31 -0.64 4.20 -7.53
CA ALA A 31 -1.80 5.07 -7.66
C ALA A 31 -2.10 5.81 -6.34
N ILE A 32 -1.99 5.11 -5.21
CA ILE A 32 -2.19 5.71 -3.89
C ILE A 32 -1.16 6.81 -3.64
N LEU A 33 0.10 6.53 -3.93
CA LEU A 33 1.17 7.51 -3.75
C LEU A 33 0.92 8.76 -4.58
N ALA A 34 0.56 8.59 -5.85
CA ALA A 34 0.28 9.71 -6.74
C ALA A 34 -0.93 10.51 -6.27
N LYS A 35 -2.00 9.81 -5.86
CA LYS A 35 -3.24 10.45 -5.45
C LYS A 35 -3.09 11.28 -4.17
N LEU A 36 -2.31 10.77 -3.23
CA LEU A 36 -2.11 11.41 -1.93
C LEU A 36 -0.88 12.32 -1.90
N GLY A 37 -0.12 12.37 -2.99
CA GLY A 37 1.09 13.18 -3.07
C GLY A 37 2.21 12.65 -2.18
N LEU A 38 2.23 11.35 -1.91
CA LEU A 38 3.25 10.72 -1.09
C LEU A 38 4.42 10.22 -1.93
N ARG A 39 5.58 10.08 -1.32
CA ARG A 39 6.81 9.72 -2.04
C ARG A 39 7.16 8.25 -1.93
N ASN A 40 6.76 7.58 -0.87
CA ASN A 40 7.12 6.19 -0.66
C ASN A 40 6.09 5.49 0.23
N ARG A 41 6.28 4.17 0.33
CA ARG A 41 5.38 3.28 1.06
C ARG A 41 5.31 3.61 2.55
N THR A 42 6.42 4.00 3.14
CA THR A 42 6.47 4.37 4.55
C THR A 42 5.52 5.55 4.84
N GLN A 43 5.43 6.48 3.91
CA GLN A 43 4.54 7.63 4.06
C GLN A 43 3.07 7.22 4.03
N ILE A 44 2.73 6.14 3.35
CA ILE A 44 1.36 5.60 3.37
C ILE A 44 1.02 5.17 4.80
N ALA A 45 1.93 4.46 5.46
CA ALA A 45 1.72 4.03 6.84
C ALA A 45 1.56 5.23 7.78
N VAL A 46 2.42 6.22 7.63
CA VAL A 46 2.34 7.46 8.44
C VAL A 46 1.00 8.15 8.21
N TYR A 47 0.59 8.27 6.95
CA TYR A 47 -0.69 8.86 6.60
C TYR A 47 -1.86 8.14 7.27
N TYR A 48 -1.83 6.82 7.24
CA TYR A 48 -2.88 5.99 7.84
C TYR A 48 -2.99 6.23 9.35
N TYR A 49 -1.85 6.24 10.04
CA TYR A 49 -1.84 6.39 11.50
C TYR A 49 -2.10 7.83 11.95
N ARG A 50 -1.83 8.80 11.11
CA ARG A 50 -2.13 10.20 11.42
C ARG A 50 -3.60 10.55 11.21
N GLY A 51 -4.16 9.92 10.21
CA GLY A 51 -5.50 10.27 9.78
C GLY A 51 -6.62 9.58 10.47
#